data_0868667efd95d1ad4e9ea950a87a8985
#
_entry.id   0868667efd95d1ad4e9ea950a87a8985
#
_cell.length_a   1.000
_cell.length_b   1.000
_cell.length_c   1.000
_cell.angle_alpha   90.00
_cell.angle_beta   90.00
_cell.angle_gamma   90.00
#
_symmetry.space_group_name_H-M   'P 1'
#
loop_
_entity.id
_entity.type
_entity.pdbx_description
1 polymer ?
#
loop_
_entity_poly.entity_id
_entity_poly.type
_entity_poly.pdbx_seq_one_letter_code
_entity_poly.pdbx_strand_id
1 'polypeptide(L)'
;MTRGLFGAAIVAMAVLLAFFSPSSAQTVPQFQVDAFWPKPLPNNWLFGQVASVSVGPDDHVWVLQRPRSLSDDEKGATLNPPRNKCCAPAPSVMEFDADGNFIQGWGHPDTKPWVTNEHGIHVDKKGFVWIAGNAETDSAIFKFTKDGKPVLTIGKLGPTGGSNDKTLVGRPADVQVDTDANEVYVADGYGNRRVIVFDSETGAYKRHWGAYGKTPSDDKTPAYDPAAPASQQFANPVHCAKFSRDGFVYVCDRTNNRIQVFKKDGSYVTEWFYDKSTRGAGAVWDLNFWPDANQTYLFNIDGENNLLRILRRSDGQVVGGFGRSGRYAGNFHWVHSIAVDSQGNIYTGEVDNAKRVQKFKPTNGAPK
;
A
#
# COMPACT_ATOMS: atom_id res chain seq x y z
N MET A 1 -12.17 -46.85 81.37
CA MET A 1 -13.24 -46.41 80.48
C MET A 1 -12.90 -45.04 79.95
N THR A 2 -12.35 -44.97 78.73
CA THR A 2 -12.03 -43.71 78.07
C THR A 2 -12.43 -43.87 76.58
N ARG A 3 -13.46 -43.13 76.23
CA ARG A 3 -14.00 -43.05 74.86
C ARG A 3 -13.14 -42.07 74.04
N GLY A 4 -12.52 -42.56 72.97
CA GLY A 4 -11.89 -41.72 71.97
C GLY A 4 -12.88 -41.21 70.92
N LEU A 5 -12.91 -39.89 70.73
CA LEU A 5 -13.61 -39.25 69.60
C LEU A 5 -12.70 -39.21 68.38
N PHE A 6 -13.14 -39.84 67.30
CA PHE A 6 -12.57 -39.65 65.96
C PHE A 6 -13.24 -38.46 65.27
N GLY A 7 -12.49 -37.39 65.07
CA GLY A 7 -12.91 -36.27 64.21
C GLY A 7 -12.56 -36.53 62.73
N ALA A 8 -13.60 -36.62 61.89
CA ALA A 8 -13.40 -36.72 60.46
C ALA A 8 -13.24 -35.32 59.85
N ALA A 9 -12.08 -35.02 59.29
CA ALA A 9 -11.82 -33.79 58.51
C ALA A 9 -12.31 -33.98 57.08
N ILE A 10 -13.35 -33.23 56.69
CA ILE A 10 -13.84 -33.16 55.31
C ILE A 10 -12.96 -32.13 54.58
N VAL A 11 -12.10 -32.58 53.64
CA VAL A 11 -11.37 -31.72 52.71
C VAL A 11 -12.29 -31.41 51.55
N ALA A 12 -12.80 -30.18 51.48
CA ALA A 12 -13.55 -29.69 50.33
C ALA A 12 -12.57 -29.32 49.19
N MET A 13 -12.55 -30.14 48.16
CA MET A 13 -11.78 -29.88 46.94
C MET A 13 -12.56 -28.95 46.01
N ALA A 14 -12.21 -27.67 45.98
CA ALA A 14 -12.79 -26.69 45.07
C ALA A 14 -12.26 -26.94 43.66
N VAL A 15 -13.10 -27.51 42.77
CA VAL A 15 -12.77 -27.64 41.34
C VAL A 15 -13.02 -26.27 40.68
N LEU A 16 -11.92 -25.57 40.32
CA LEU A 16 -11.98 -24.40 39.46
C LEU A 16 -12.30 -24.87 38.03
N LEU A 17 -13.55 -24.77 37.63
CA LEU A 17 -13.96 -24.85 36.22
C LEU A 17 -13.51 -23.58 35.50
N ALA A 18 -12.37 -23.64 34.81
CA ALA A 18 -11.99 -22.61 33.85
C ALA A 18 -12.94 -22.66 32.64
N PHE A 19 -13.88 -21.72 32.58
CA PHE A 19 -14.69 -21.52 31.39
C PHE A 19 -13.79 -21.00 30.27
N PHE A 20 -13.32 -21.89 29.40
CA PHE A 20 -12.80 -21.51 28.12
C PHE A 20 -13.99 -21.00 27.29
N SER A 21 -14.16 -19.68 27.20
CA SER A 21 -15.00 -19.10 26.17
C SER A 21 -14.41 -19.49 24.82
N PRO A 22 -15.17 -20.13 23.92
CA PRO A 22 -14.63 -20.38 22.58
C PRO A 22 -14.31 -19.03 21.96
N SER A 23 -13.06 -18.79 21.64
CA SER A 23 -12.66 -17.68 20.78
C SER A 23 -13.47 -17.82 19.51
N SER A 24 -14.41 -16.91 19.27
CA SER A 24 -15.15 -16.91 18.00
C SER A 24 -14.10 -16.75 16.89
N ALA A 25 -13.89 -17.78 16.09
CA ALA A 25 -13.01 -17.70 14.93
C ALA A 25 -13.47 -16.48 14.12
N GLN A 26 -12.60 -15.49 13.99
CA GLN A 26 -12.94 -14.26 13.26
C GLN A 26 -13.24 -14.66 11.81
N THR A 27 -14.43 -14.31 11.34
CA THR A 27 -14.87 -14.67 9.98
C THR A 27 -14.02 -13.90 8.96
N VAL A 28 -13.49 -14.61 7.96
CA VAL A 28 -12.75 -13.99 6.85
C VAL A 28 -13.65 -12.96 6.17
N PRO A 29 -13.22 -11.71 6.02
CA PRO A 29 -14.02 -10.65 5.40
C PRO A 29 -14.35 -11.00 3.94
N GLN A 30 -15.58 -10.73 3.53
CA GLN A 30 -16.06 -10.87 2.16
C GLN A 30 -16.46 -9.50 1.64
N PHE A 31 -16.34 -9.29 0.33
CA PHE A 31 -16.49 -7.97 -0.27
C PHE A 31 -17.41 -7.97 -1.46
N GLN A 32 -18.11 -6.84 -1.65
CA GLN A 32 -18.89 -6.54 -2.83
C GLN A 32 -18.45 -5.19 -3.39
N VAL A 33 -18.30 -5.10 -4.71
CA VAL A 33 -17.97 -3.84 -5.38
C VAL A 33 -19.10 -2.83 -5.24
N ASP A 34 -18.76 -1.58 -4.94
CA ASP A 34 -19.65 -0.43 -5.07
C ASP A 34 -19.45 0.17 -6.47
N ALA A 35 -20.28 -0.25 -7.42
CA ALA A 35 -20.13 0.11 -8.81
C ALA A 35 -20.41 1.62 -9.09
N PHE A 36 -20.95 2.36 -8.11
CA PHE A 36 -21.28 3.78 -8.23
C PHE A 36 -20.30 4.69 -7.50
N TRP A 37 -19.19 4.15 -7.00
CA TRP A 37 -18.11 4.90 -6.39
C TRP A 37 -16.88 4.97 -7.33
N PRO A 38 -16.25 6.15 -7.53
CA PRO A 38 -16.67 7.47 -7.11
C PRO A 38 -17.86 7.98 -7.95
N LYS A 39 -18.49 9.05 -7.51
CA LYS A 39 -19.49 9.74 -8.32
C LYS A 39 -18.84 10.37 -9.56
N PRO A 40 -19.64 10.71 -10.60
CA PRO A 40 -19.10 11.34 -11.79
C PRO A 40 -18.24 12.56 -11.47
N LEU A 41 -17.06 12.63 -12.09
CA LEU A 41 -16.14 13.74 -11.90
C LEU A 41 -16.70 15.03 -12.48
N PRO A 42 -16.45 16.19 -11.84
CA PRO A 42 -16.83 17.49 -12.40
C PRO A 42 -16.01 17.82 -13.66
N ASN A 43 -16.38 18.89 -14.35
CA ASN A 43 -15.63 19.50 -15.46
C ASN A 43 -15.30 18.53 -16.62
N ASN A 44 -16.09 17.48 -16.81
CA ASN A 44 -15.81 16.41 -17.79
C ASN A 44 -14.41 15.80 -17.63
N TRP A 45 -13.91 15.72 -16.41
CA TRP A 45 -12.62 15.11 -16.13
C TRP A 45 -12.63 13.59 -16.30
N LEU A 46 -11.50 13.08 -16.77
CA LEU A 46 -11.18 11.65 -16.79
C LEU A 46 -9.95 11.35 -15.95
N PHE A 47 -9.96 10.20 -15.31
CA PHE A 47 -8.73 9.60 -14.77
C PHE A 47 -7.82 9.15 -15.90
N GLY A 48 -6.54 9.44 -15.78
CA GLY A 48 -5.48 8.63 -16.37
C GLY A 48 -5.21 7.37 -15.54
N GLN A 49 -4.05 6.76 -15.70
CA GLN A 49 -3.63 5.63 -14.88
C GLN A 49 -3.64 6.02 -13.39
N VAL A 50 -4.40 5.30 -12.58
CA VAL A 50 -4.45 5.53 -11.13
C VAL A 50 -3.28 4.78 -10.48
N ALA A 51 -2.20 5.51 -10.22
CA ALA A 51 -0.97 4.94 -9.73
C ALA A 51 -1.05 4.54 -8.25
N SER A 52 -1.74 5.32 -7.43
CA SER A 52 -1.84 5.03 -6.01
C SER A 52 -3.11 5.60 -5.39
N VAL A 53 -3.55 4.97 -4.30
CA VAL A 53 -4.65 5.42 -3.45
C VAL A 53 -4.19 5.44 -1.98
N SER A 54 -4.72 6.39 -1.21
CA SER A 54 -4.50 6.49 0.24
C SER A 54 -5.78 6.89 0.93
N VAL A 55 -5.97 6.45 2.17
CA VAL A 55 -7.07 6.91 3.02
C VAL A 55 -6.47 7.81 4.11
N GLY A 56 -7.04 9.00 4.25
CA GLY A 56 -6.66 9.96 5.27
C GLY A 56 -7.25 9.63 6.65
N PRO A 57 -6.86 10.36 7.70
CA PRO A 57 -7.36 10.14 9.06
C PRO A 57 -8.85 10.45 9.24
N ASP A 58 -9.45 11.11 8.28
CA ASP A 58 -10.88 11.47 8.19
C ASP A 58 -11.68 10.50 7.29
N ASP A 59 -11.10 9.34 6.94
CA ASP A 59 -11.64 8.37 5.99
C ASP A 59 -11.86 8.92 4.57
N HIS A 60 -11.31 10.09 4.25
CA HIS A 60 -11.30 10.58 2.89
C HIS A 60 -10.31 9.80 2.02
N VAL A 61 -10.70 9.58 0.78
CA VAL A 61 -9.93 8.81 -0.19
C VAL A 61 -9.15 9.73 -1.10
N TRP A 62 -7.86 9.55 -1.09
CA TRP A 62 -6.93 10.30 -1.92
C TRP A 62 -6.44 9.44 -3.08
N VAL A 63 -6.52 10.00 -4.26
CA VAL A 63 -6.17 9.34 -5.52
C VAL A 63 -5.02 10.09 -6.18
N LEU A 64 -3.94 9.39 -6.48
CA LEU A 64 -2.84 9.90 -7.31
C LEU A 64 -2.94 9.24 -8.69
N GLN A 65 -3.11 10.05 -9.71
CA GLN A 65 -3.25 9.58 -11.08
C GLN A 65 -2.28 10.28 -12.03
N ARG A 66 -2.11 9.74 -13.22
CA ARG A 66 -1.20 10.20 -14.28
C ARG A 66 -1.98 10.88 -15.39
N PRO A 67 -2.23 12.20 -15.36
CA PRO A 67 -2.99 12.88 -16.41
C PRO A 67 -2.36 12.74 -17.79
N ARG A 68 -1.03 12.64 -17.84
CA ARG A 68 -0.28 12.44 -19.11
C ARG A 68 -0.48 11.08 -19.78
N SER A 69 -1.07 10.11 -19.07
CA SER A 69 -1.36 8.79 -19.63
C SER A 69 -2.64 8.74 -20.48
N LEU A 70 -3.42 9.83 -20.52
CA LEU A 70 -4.57 9.94 -21.41
C LEU A 70 -4.11 10.13 -22.85
N SER A 71 -4.70 9.34 -23.74
CA SER A 71 -4.51 9.49 -25.19
C SER A 71 -5.18 10.77 -25.70
N ASP A 72 -4.83 11.19 -26.92
CA ASP A 72 -5.48 12.35 -27.55
C ASP A 72 -6.99 12.18 -27.76
N ASP A 73 -7.47 10.97 -27.97
CA ASP A 73 -8.89 10.68 -28.08
C ASP A 73 -9.63 10.83 -26.74
N GLU A 74 -8.96 10.47 -25.62
CA GLU A 74 -9.52 10.62 -24.27
C GLU A 74 -9.55 12.07 -23.78
N LYS A 75 -8.58 12.90 -24.16
CA LYS A 75 -8.45 14.31 -23.77
C LYS A 75 -8.80 15.30 -24.89
N GLY A 76 -9.60 14.89 -25.85
CA GLY A 76 -9.85 15.61 -27.10
C GLY A 76 -10.36 17.03 -26.95
N ALA A 77 -11.06 17.37 -25.84
CA ALA A 77 -11.52 18.73 -25.58
C ALA A 77 -10.38 19.71 -25.25
N THR A 78 -9.21 19.23 -24.84
CA THR A 78 -8.06 20.06 -24.45
C THR A 78 -7.01 20.22 -25.54
N LEU A 79 -7.21 19.59 -26.69
CA LEU A 79 -6.31 19.73 -27.84
C LEU A 79 -6.53 21.08 -28.55
N ASN A 80 -5.54 21.49 -29.32
CA ASN A 80 -5.61 22.73 -30.11
C ASN A 80 -5.33 22.43 -31.60
N PRO A 81 -6.37 22.45 -32.48
CA PRO A 81 -7.77 22.67 -32.17
C PRO A 81 -8.42 21.47 -31.45
N PRO A 82 -9.52 21.68 -30.69
CA PRO A 82 -10.23 20.60 -30.04
C PRO A 82 -10.78 19.58 -31.04
N ARG A 83 -10.67 18.29 -30.73
CA ARG A 83 -11.24 17.20 -31.55
C ARG A 83 -12.70 16.92 -31.22
N ASN A 84 -13.09 17.14 -29.95
CA ASN A 84 -14.44 16.85 -29.46
C ASN A 84 -14.80 17.76 -28.27
N LYS A 85 -16.01 17.58 -27.70
CA LYS A 85 -16.53 18.36 -26.57
C LYS A 85 -16.15 17.75 -25.20
N CYS A 86 -15.71 16.50 -25.13
CA CYS A 86 -15.24 15.75 -23.99
C CYS A 86 -13.85 15.18 -24.34
N CYS A 87 -12.95 14.99 -23.43
CA CYS A 87 -12.94 15.28 -22.00
C CYS A 87 -11.64 16.00 -21.66
N ALA A 88 -11.41 16.29 -20.40
CA ALA A 88 -10.17 16.89 -19.90
C ALA A 88 -9.48 15.98 -18.88
N PRO A 89 -8.13 16.00 -18.78
CA PRO A 89 -7.43 15.31 -17.72
C PRO A 89 -7.82 15.86 -16.35
N ALA A 90 -8.11 15.00 -15.39
CA ALA A 90 -8.26 15.39 -13.99
C ALA A 90 -6.91 15.84 -13.38
N PRO A 91 -6.90 16.63 -12.28
CA PRO A 91 -5.69 16.92 -11.50
C PRO A 91 -4.98 15.64 -11.05
N SER A 92 -3.65 15.70 -10.87
CA SER A 92 -2.86 14.52 -10.46
C SER A 92 -3.27 13.98 -9.10
N VAL A 93 -3.63 14.85 -8.15
CA VAL A 93 -4.13 14.49 -6.81
C VAL A 93 -5.59 14.87 -6.71
N MET A 94 -6.41 13.96 -6.23
CA MET A 94 -7.84 14.18 -6.00
C MET A 94 -8.25 13.61 -4.65
N GLU A 95 -9.12 14.34 -3.93
CA GLU A 95 -9.72 13.94 -2.66
C GLU A 95 -11.21 13.70 -2.84
N PHE A 96 -11.68 12.58 -2.28
CA PHE A 96 -13.10 12.20 -2.25
C PHE A 96 -13.52 11.91 -0.81
N ASP A 97 -14.78 12.18 -0.48
CA ASP A 97 -15.36 11.63 0.74
C ASP A 97 -15.65 10.12 0.61
N ALA A 98 -16.05 9.50 1.72
CA ALA A 98 -16.37 8.07 1.75
C ALA A 98 -17.54 7.68 0.81
N ASP A 99 -18.44 8.64 0.48
CA ASP A 99 -19.56 8.45 -0.43
C ASP A 99 -19.21 8.68 -1.91
N GLY A 100 -17.95 9.06 -2.18
CA GLY A 100 -17.42 9.28 -3.53
C GLY A 100 -17.68 10.68 -4.10
N ASN A 101 -18.10 11.65 -3.30
CA ASN A 101 -18.18 13.02 -3.74
C ASN A 101 -16.77 13.61 -3.87
N PHE A 102 -16.50 14.26 -4.99
CA PHE A 102 -15.26 15.01 -5.19
C PHE A 102 -15.21 16.22 -4.23
N ILE A 103 -14.12 16.37 -3.51
CA ILE A 103 -13.88 17.46 -2.55
C ILE A 103 -12.95 18.50 -3.15
N GLN A 104 -11.76 18.07 -3.55
CA GLN A 104 -10.74 18.94 -4.15
C GLN A 104 -9.78 18.17 -5.04
N GLY A 105 -9.07 18.90 -5.88
CA GLY A 105 -7.98 18.34 -6.69
C GLY A 105 -6.93 19.39 -6.98
N TRP A 106 -5.67 18.94 -6.99
CA TRP A 106 -4.51 19.80 -7.24
C TRP A 106 -3.35 18.99 -7.82
N GLY A 107 -2.28 19.68 -8.14
CA GLY A 107 -1.12 19.07 -8.78
C GLY A 107 -1.31 18.93 -10.28
N HIS A 108 -0.30 19.34 -10.98
CA HIS A 108 -0.20 19.20 -12.43
C HIS A 108 1.25 18.89 -12.76
N PRO A 109 1.52 18.10 -13.80
CA PRO A 109 2.89 17.79 -14.22
C PRO A 109 3.81 19.00 -14.41
N ASP A 110 3.24 20.17 -14.71
CA ASP A 110 3.98 21.42 -14.91
C ASP A 110 4.18 22.23 -13.64
N THR A 111 3.53 21.88 -12.51
CA THR A 111 3.77 22.53 -11.20
C THR A 111 5.12 22.12 -10.63
N LYS A 112 5.73 23.01 -9.85
CA LYS A 112 7.03 22.76 -9.19
C LYS A 112 6.91 23.04 -7.69
N PRO A 113 7.48 22.17 -6.83
CA PRO A 113 8.12 20.89 -7.16
C PRO A 113 7.08 19.79 -7.52
N TRP A 114 7.39 18.94 -8.50
CA TRP A 114 6.54 17.80 -8.88
C TRP A 114 7.37 16.64 -9.43
N VAL A 115 6.86 15.42 -9.29
CA VAL A 115 7.45 14.22 -9.87
C VAL A 115 7.27 14.16 -11.39
N THR A 116 8.18 13.45 -12.06
CA THR A 116 8.10 13.25 -13.50
C THR A 116 7.06 12.20 -13.89
N ASN A 117 6.92 11.14 -13.09
CA ASN A 117 5.88 10.12 -13.26
C ASN A 117 5.30 9.71 -11.91
N GLU A 118 4.05 10.08 -11.68
CA GLU A 118 3.34 9.85 -10.43
C GLU A 118 3.29 8.35 -10.09
N HIS A 119 3.60 7.99 -8.81
CA HIS A 119 3.59 6.59 -8.41
C HIS A 119 3.02 6.32 -7.01
N GLY A 120 3.57 6.87 -5.94
CA GLY A 120 3.15 6.63 -4.57
C GLY A 120 2.48 7.86 -3.93
N ILE A 121 1.39 7.67 -3.19
CA ILE A 121 0.76 8.68 -2.34
C ILE A 121 0.50 8.13 -0.95
N HIS A 122 0.73 8.95 0.06
CA HIS A 122 0.33 8.67 1.43
C HIS A 122 -0.18 9.94 2.10
N VAL A 123 -1.29 9.83 2.83
CA VAL A 123 -1.78 10.92 3.70
C VAL A 123 -1.52 10.53 5.14
N ASP A 124 -0.70 11.31 5.83
CA ASP A 124 -0.30 11.02 7.20
C ASP A 124 -1.37 11.44 8.23
N LYS A 125 -1.20 11.03 9.49
CA LYS A 125 -2.14 11.34 10.57
C LYS A 125 -2.30 12.85 10.84
N LYS A 126 -1.34 13.68 10.40
CA LYS A 126 -1.40 15.14 10.50
C LYS A 126 -2.09 15.78 9.29
N GLY A 127 -2.48 14.99 8.28
CA GLY A 127 -3.14 15.44 7.05
C GLY A 127 -2.17 15.95 5.98
N PHE A 128 -0.86 15.74 6.12
CA PHE A 128 0.08 16.03 5.03
C PHE A 128 0.04 14.95 3.97
N VAL A 129 0.17 15.39 2.72
CA VAL A 129 0.17 14.51 1.54
C VAL A 129 1.60 14.30 1.06
N TRP A 130 2.03 13.05 1.03
CA TRP A 130 3.35 12.65 0.58
C TRP A 130 3.27 12.00 -0.78
N ILE A 131 4.17 12.39 -1.70
CA ILE A 131 4.16 11.94 -3.09
C ILE A 131 5.54 11.43 -3.48
N ALA A 132 5.55 10.28 -4.17
CA ALA A 132 6.70 9.66 -4.79
C ALA A 132 6.46 9.46 -6.31
N GLY A 133 7.53 9.48 -7.08
CA GLY A 133 7.50 9.21 -8.51
C GLY A 133 8.53 8.16 -8.93
N ASN A 134 8.30 7.52 -10.07
CA ASN A 134 9.16 6.42 -10.53
C ASN A 134 9.83 6.62 -11.90
N ALA A 135 9.84 7.83 -12.44
CA ALA A 135 10.66 8.12 -13.61
C ALA A 135 12.16 8.06 -13.27
N GLU A 136 13.01 7.95 -14.28
CA GLU A 136 14.48 7.90 -14.10
C GLU A 136 15.04 9.11 -13.37
N THR A 137 14.37 10.24 -13.48
CA THR A 137 14.72 11.48 -12.80
C THR A 137 14.07 11.68 -11.45
N ASP A 138 13.20 10.76 -11.01
CA ASP A 138 12.48 10.89 -9.73
C ASP A 138 13.34 10.32 -8.59
N SER A 139 14.25 11.15 -8.06
CA SER A 139 15.15 10.82 -6.95
C SER A 139 14.83 11.64 -5.70
N ALA A 140 13.57 12.07 -5.57
CA ALA A 140 13.03 12.80 -4.44
C ALA A 140 11.63 12.31 -4.06
N ILE A 141 11.25 12.60 -2.81
CA ILE A 141 9.87 12.55 -2.34
C ILE A 141 9.45 13.93 -1.84
N PHE A 142 8.16 14.22 -1.93
CA PHE A 142 7.62 15.54 -1.62
C PHE A 142 6.52 15.45 -0.57
N LYS A 143 6.54 16.37 0.41
CA LYS A 143 5.50 16.58 1.42
C LYS A 143 4.74 17.85 1.06
N PHE A 144 3.42 17.76 1.03
CA PHE A 144 2.51 18.88 0.75
C PHE A 144 1.51 19.06 1.90
N THR A 145 0.96 20.24 2.04
CA THR A 145 -0.28 20.44 2.82
C THR A 145 -1.46 19.79 2.11
N LYS A 146 -2.58 19.66 2.82
CA LYS A 146 -3.83 19.09 2.25
C LYS A 146 -4.30 19.84 1.00
N ASP A 147 -4.04 21.15 0.89
CA ASP A 147 -4.36 22.00 -0.25
C ASP A 147 -3.23 22.13 -1.30
N GLY A 148 -2.23 21.25 -1.25
CA GLY A 148 -1.19 21.13 -2.28
C GLY A 148 -0.03 22.11 -2.20
N LYS A 149 0.16 22.83 -1.07
CA LYS A 149 1.33 23.70 -0.90
C LYS A 149 2.55 22.87 -0.49
N PRO A 150 3.72 23.04 -1.12
CA PRO A 150 4.92 22.30 -0.77
C PRO A 150 5.41 22.65 0.65
N VAL A 151 5.80 21.61 1.41
CA VAL A 151 6.28 21.72 2.79
C VAL A 151 7.72 21.25 2.93
N LEU A 152 8.04 20.07 2.37
CA LEU A 152 9.35 19.44 2.47
C LEU A 152 9.69 18.70 1.18
N THR A 153 10.94 18.73 0.80
CA THR A 153 11.52 17.87 -0.24
C THR A 153 12.66 17.06 0.37
N ILE A 154 12.62 15.74 0.22
CA ILE A 154 13.72 14.84 0.59
C ILE A 154 14.34 14.31 -0.72
N GLY A 155 15.62 14.56 -0.90
CA GLY A 155 16.32 14.29 -2.14
C GLY A 155 16.21 15.45 -3.15
N LYS A 156 16.44 15.16 -4.41
CA LYS A 156 16.31 16.11 -5.53
C LYS A 156 16.02 15.36 -6.83
N LEU A 157 15.33 16.00 -7.76
CA LEU A 157 15.13 15.43 -9.09
C LEU A 157 16.46 15.27 -9.82
N GLY A 158 16.63 14.15 -10.52
CA GLY A 158 17.86 13.79 -11.23
C GLY A 158 18.17 12.29 -11.10
N PRO A 159 19.33 11.83 -11.53
CA PRO A 159 19.72 10.44 -11.38
C PRO A 159 19.92 10.05 -9.91
N THR A 160 19.66 8.79 -9.58
CA THR A 160 19.94 8.24 -8.24
C THR A 160 21.43 8.13 -7.96
N GLY A 161 21.80 8.14 -6.68
CA GLY A 161 23.15 7.83 -6.19
C GLY A 161 23.36 6.34 -5.88
N GLY A 162 22.38 5.47 -6.18
CA GLY A 162 22.40 4.02 -5.88
C GLY A 162 21.79 3.66 -4.54
N SER A 163 21.73 2.35 -4.28
CA SER A 163 21.02 1.78 -3.11
C SER A 163 21.66 2.10 -1.76
N ASN A 164 22.87 2.62 -1.72
CA ASN A 164 23.56 3.01 -0.49
C ASN A 164 23.69 4.54 -0.31
N ASP A 165 23.16 5.35 -1.24
CA ASP A 165 23.09 6.80 -1.07
C ASP A 165 22.14 7.16 0.08
N LYS A 166 22.55 8.08 0.95
CA LYS A 166 21.82 8.50 2.15
C LYS A 166 20.99 9.77 1.96
N THR A 167 21.08 10.38 0.79
CA THR A 167 20.48 11.69 0.49
C THR A 167 19.46 11.62 -0.64
N LEU A 168 19.66 10.72 -1.59
CA LEU A 168 18.80 10.52 -2.76
C LEU A 168 18.05 9.21 -2.68
N VAL A 169 16.82 9.19 -3.15
CA VAL A 169 16.09 7.98 -3.48
C VAL A 169 16.28 7.65 -4.97
N GLY A 170 15.87 6.48 -5.40
CA GLY A 170 16.01 6.06 -6.79
C GLY A 170 14.70 5.52 -7.35
N ARG A 171 13.88 6.37 -7.94
CA ARG A 171 12.59 5.95 -8.51
C ARG A 171 11.71 5.25 -7.46
N PRO A 172 11.38 5.92 -6.33
CA PRO A 172 10.65 5.32 -5.23
C PRO A 172 9.24 4.88 -5.65
N ALA A 173 8.83 3.72 -5.17
CA ALA A 173 7.52 3.14 -5.49
C ALA A 173 6.44 3.57 -4.48
N ASP A 174 6.74 3.54 -3.19
CA ASP A 174 5.77 3.81 -2.14
C ASP A 174 6.40 4.65 -1.01
N VAL A 175 5.56 5.38 -0.32
CA VAL A 175 5.91 6.19 0.84
C VAL A 175 4.87 5.99 1.94
N GLN A 176 5.34 5.77 3.17
CA GLN A 176 4.50 5.60 4.36
C GLN A 176 5.08 6.40 5.52
N VAL A 177 4.23 7.00 6.36
CA VAL A 177 4.67 7.84 7.47
C VAL A 177 4.21 7.29 8.80
N ASP A 178 5.17 6.98 9.66
CA ASP A 178 4.96 6.76 11.08
C ASP A 178 5.01 8.11 11.79
N THR A 179 3.84 8.73 11.92
CA THR A 179 3.71 10.07 12.51
C THR A 179 4.15 10.11 13.98
N ASP A 180 3.93 9.00 14.71
CA ASP A 180 4.25 8.91 16.13
C ASP A 180 5.78 8.84 16.36
N ALA A 181 6.52 8.26 15.41
CA ALA A 181 7.99 8.19 15.45
C ALA A 181 8.69 9.31 14.66
N ASN A 182 7.94 10.18 13.98
CA ASN A 182 8.45 11.16 13.01
C ASN A 182 9.35 10.49 11.95
N GLU A 183 8.87 9.41 11.35
CA GLU A 183 9.61 8.65 10.34
C GLU A 183 8.82 8.50 9.05
N VAL A 184 9.49 8.69 7.92
CA VAL A 184 8.97 8.35 6.60
C VAL A 184 9.76 7.19 6.03
N TYR A 185 9.04 6.11 5.73
CA TYR A 185 9.55 4.90 5.11
C TYR A 185 9.31 4.97 3.61
N VAL A 186 10.31 4.70 2.83
CA VAL A 186 10.24 4.72 1.37
C VAL A 186 10.61 3.34 0.83
N ALA A 187 9.70 2.74 0.07
CA ALA A 187 10.01 1.60 -0.78
C ALA A 187 10.77 2.11 -2.01
N ASP A 188 12.07 2.15 -1.89
CA ASP A 188 12.97 2.74 -2.87
C ASP A 188 13.44 1.68 -3.85
N GLY A 189 12.55 1.38 -4.84
CA GLY A 189 12.61 0.09 -5.50
C GLY A 189 12.78 0.05 -7.01
N TYR A 190 12.34 1.03 -7.80
CA TYR A 190 12.49 0.95 -9.26
C TYR A 190 13.91 1.24 -9.75
N GLY A 191 14.63 2.11 -9.06
CA GLY A 191 16.04 2.41 -9.34
C GLY A 191 17.00 1.77 -8.34
N ASN A 192 16.58 1.71 -7.08
CA ASN A 192 17.32 1.12 -5.96
C ASN A 192 16.68 -0.20 -5.49
N ARG A 193 17.24 -0.84 -4.44
CA ARG A 193 16.78 -2.14 -3.91
C ARG A 193 16.73 -2.14 -2.39
N ARG A 194 15.96 -1.21 -1.83
CA ARG A 194 15.95 -1.00 -0.37
C ARG A 194 14.64 -0.45 0.15
N VAL A 195 14.48 -0.56 1.46
CA VAL A 195 13.66 0.38 2.24
C VAL A 195 14.60 1.40 2.84
N ILE A 196 14.29 2.69 2.73
CA ILE A 196 15.04 3.78 3.35
C ILE A 196 14.13 4.63 4.23
N VAL A 197 14.64 5.08 5.36
CA VAL A 197 13.89 5.83 6.37
C VAL A 197 14.55 7.18 6.60
N PHE A 198 13.72 8.22 6.54
CA PHE A 198 14.12 9.58 6.86
C PHE A 198 13.29 10.12 8.03
N ASP A 199 13.73 11.19 8.62
CA ASP A 199 12.93 11.99 9.53
C ASP A 199 11.85 12.75 8.75
N SER A 200 10.59 12.66 9.17
CA SER A 200 9.44 13.20 8.42
C SER A 200 9.26 14.72 8.55
N GLU A 201 10.00 15.37 9.48
CA GLU A 201 9.95 16.82 9.68
C GLU A 201 11.15 17.52 9.05
N THR A 202 12.32 16.90 9.11
CA THR A 202 13.58 17.53 8.67
C THR A 202 14.12 16.94 7.36
N GLY A 203 13.68 15.73 6.97
CA GLY A 203 14.24 15.00 5.83
C GLY A 203 15.60 14.35 6.11
N ALA A 204 16.08 14.37 7.36
CA ALA A 204 17.35 13.76 7.71
C ALA A 204 17.32 12.24 7.58
N TYR A 205 18.36 11.66 7.00
CA TYR A 205 18.53 10.22 6.89
C TYR A 205 18.59 9.56 8.28
N LYS A 206 17.87 8.43 8.46
CA LYS A 206 17.92 7.61 9.67
C LYS A 206 18.59 6.26 9.44
N ARG A 207 18.09 5.46 8.51
CA ARG A 207 18.58 4.09 8.21
C ARG A 207 18.06 3.59 6.87
N HIS A 208 18.62 2.51 6.37
CA HIS A 208 18.10 1.75 5.24
C HIS A 208 18.53 0.27 5.33
N TRP A 209 17.84 -0.58 4.61
CA TRP A 209 18.17 -2.01 4.50
C TRP A 209 17.68 -2.62 3.20
N GLY A 210 18.35 -3.65 2.75
CA GLY A 210 17.97 -4.52 1.66
C GLY A 210 17.25 -5.79 2.15
N ALA A 211 17.12 -6.78 1.28
CA ALA A 211 16.54 -8.07 1.64
C ALA A 211 17.27 -8.72 2.83
N TYR A 212 16.51 -9.38 3.70
CA TYR A 212 16.99 -10.03 4.93
C TYR A 212 17.70 -9.08 5.92
N GLY A 213 17.43 -7.77 5.84
CA GLY A 213 18.09 -6.77 6.67
C GLY A 213 19.55 -6.49 6.31
N LYS A 214 20.02 -7.02 5.18
CA LYS A 214 21.41 -6.84 4.71
C LYS A 214 21.61 -5.49 4.05
N THR A 215 22.85 -5.08 3.91
CA THR A 215 23.22 -3.93 3.06
C THR A 215 22.78 -4.23 1.61
N PRO A 216 22.03 -3.33 0.95
CA PRO A 216 21.62 -3.56 -0.43
C PRO A 216 22.81 -3.52 -1.39
N SER A 217 22.71 -4.28 -2.49
CA SER A 217 23.67 -4.27 -3.57
C SER A 217 22.99 -3.84 -4.88
N ASP A 218 23.69 -3.06 -5.67
CA ASP A 218 23.29 -2.66 -7.03
C ASP A 218 23.81 -3.62 -8.11
N ASP A 219 24.47 -4.72 -7.70
CA ASP A 219 24.93 -5.74 -8.62
C ASP A 219 23.77 -6.32 -9.44
N LYS A 220 24.06 -6.66 -10.68
CA LYS A 220 23.06 -7.27 -11.56
C LYS A 220 22.57 -8.61 -10.97
N THR A 221 21.27 -8.70 -10.70
CA THR A 221 20.65 -9.98 -10.29
C THR A 221 20.24 -10.80 -11.53
N PRO A 222 20.30 -12.14 -11.45
CA PRO A 222 19.71 -13.00 -12.47
C PRO A 222 18.21 -12.70 -12.66
N ALA A 223 17.67 -13.01 -13.83
CA ALA A 223 16.24 -13.00 -14.04
C ALA A 223 15.55 -13.97 -13.05
N TYR A 224 14.31 -13.64 -12.65
CA TYR A 224 13.55 -14.47 -11.74
C TYR A 224 13.35 -15.88 -12.32
N ASP A 225 13.71 -16.88 -11.54
CA ASP A 225 13.46 -18.29 -11.81
C ASP A 225 12.71 -18.91 -10.63
N PRO A 226 11.47 -19.40 -10.81
CA PRO A 226 10.69 -20.02 -9.73
C PRO A 226 11.30 -21.31 -9.16
N ALA A 227 12.21 -21.95 -9.89
CA ALA A 227 12.92 -23.16 -9.45
C ALA A 227 14.22 -22.85 -8.69
N ALA A 228 14.72 -21.61 -8.78
CA ALA A 228 15.93 -21.21 -8.08
C ALA A 228 15.69 -21.01 -6.58
N PRO A 229 16.74 -21.10 -5.75
CA PRO A 229 16.69 -20.67 -4.36
C PRO A 229 16.24 -19.20 -4.24
N ALA A 230 15.63 -18.85 -3.11
CA ALA A 230 15.19 -17.49 -2.83
C ALA A 230 16.31 -16.47 -3.00
N SER A 231 16.07 -15.42 -3.78
CA SER A 231 17.04 -14.35 -4.00
C SER A 231 17.47 -13.71 -2.68
N GLN A 232 18.76 -13.49 -2.49
CA GLN A 232 19.34 -12.84 -1.31
C GLN A 232 19.29 -11.32 -1.40
N GLN A 233 18.83 -10.78 -2.51
CA GLN A 233 18.60 -9.34 -2.75
C GLN A 233 17.13 -9.10 -3.05
N PHE A 234 16.65 -7.89 -2.78
CA PHE A 234 15.41 -7.44 -3.36
C PHE A 234 15.55 -7.34 -4.88
N ALA A 235 14.45 -7.65 -5.58
CA ALA A 235 14.37 -7.34 -7.00
C ALA A 235 13.83 -5.91 -7.23
N ASN A 236 13.94 -5.43 -8.45
CA ASN A 236 13.27 -4.19 -8.84
C ASN A 236 11.85 -4.51 -9.37
N PRO A 237 10.81 -3.87 -8.80
CA PRO A 237 10.92 -2.92 -7.69
C PRO A 237 10.70 -3.56 -6.30
N VAL A 238 11.31 -2.94 -5.27
CA VAL A 238 10.74 -2.95 -3.93
C VAL A 238 9.51 -2.05 -3.98
N HIS A 239 8.29 -2.64 -3.99
CA HIS A 239 7.12 -1.92 -4.46
C HIS A 239 6.26 -1.30 -3.35
N CYS A 240 6.26 -1.87 -2.15
CA CYS A 240 5.61 -1.28 -0.98
C CYS A 240 6.44 -1.50 0.30
N ALA A 241 6.21 -0.66 1.31
CA ALA A 241 6.73 -0.82 2.66
C ALA A 241 5.68 -0.35 3.67
N LYS A 242 4.77 -1.23 4.09
CA LYS A 242 3.66 -0.93 5.00
C LYS A 242 3.99 -1.37 6.41
N PHE A 243 3.66 -0.58 7.42
CA PHE A 243 3.89 -0.97 8.80
C PHE A 243 2.58 -1.24 9.55
N SER A 244 2.63 -2.26 10.41
CA SER A 244 1.53 -2.61 11.29
C SER A 244 1.60 -1.83 12.62
N ARG A 245 0.46 -1.79 13.34
CA ARG A 245 0.36 -1.10 14.63
C ARG A 245 1.29 -1.69 15.70
N ASP A 246 1.61 -2.97 15.60
CA ASP A 246 2.53 -3.69 16.52
C ASP A 246 4.01 -3.60 16.09
N GLY A 247 4.34 -2.74 15.12
CA GLY A 247 5.71 -2.33 14.83
C GLY A 247 6.48 -3.18 13.84
N PHE A 248 5.81 -3.98 13.01
CA PHE A 248 6.44 -4.67 11.89
C PHE A 248 6.29 -3.92 10.57
N VAL A 249 7.28 -4.06 9.70
CA VAL A 249 7.31 -3.51 8.34
C VAL A 249 7.19 -4.65 7.33
N TYR A 250 6.16 -4.60 6.51
CA TYR A 250 5.87 -5.58 5.46
C TYR A 250 6.32 -5.00 4.12
N VAL A 251 7.23 -5.67 3.45
CA VAL A 251 7.88 -5.19 2.23
C VAL A 251 7.46 -6.04 1.04
N CYS A 252 6.91 -5.39 0.00
CA CYS A 252 6.60 -6.02 -1.27
C CYS A 252 7.86 -6.16 -2.13
N ASP A 253 8.43 -7.33 -2.17
CA ASP A 253 9.48 -7.69 -3.12
C ASP A 253 8.83 -8.28 -4.37
N ARG A 254 8.30 -7.37 -5.22
CA ARG A 254 7.26 -7.64 -6.22
C ARG A 254 7.62 -8.76 -7.17
N THR A 255 8.74 -8.63 -7.88
CA THR A 255 9.14 -9.60 -8.91
C THR A 255 9.79 -10.85 -8.35
N ASN A 256 10.14 -10.88 -7.06
CA ASN A 256 10.50 -12.10 -6.32
C ASN A 256 9.28 -12.84 -5.75
N ASN A 257 8.06 -12.36 -6.01
CA ASN A 257 6.80 -12.96 -5.58
C ASN A 257 6.72 -13.18 -4.06
N ARG A 258 7.29 -12.28 -3.25
CA ARG A 258 7.34 -12.44 -1.79
C ARG A 258 7.03 -11.16 -1.02
N ILE A 259 6.54 -11.37 0.20
CA ILE A 259 6.52 -10.38 1.25
C ILE A 259 7.65 -10.72 2.21
N GLN A 260 8.52 -9.76 2.53
CA GLN A 260 9.43 -9.89 3.66
C GLN A 260 8.97 -9.01 4.82
N VAL A 261 9.04 -9.55 6.04
CA VAL A 261 8.62 -8.87 7.27
C VAL A 261 9.86 -8.50 8.08
N PHE A 262 9.89 -7.26 8.53
CA PHE A 262 10.98 -6.70 9.32
C PHE A 262 10.45 -6.03 10.59
N LYS A 263 11.32 -5.82 11.57
CA LYS A 263 11.11 -4.81 12.60
C LYS A 263 11.39 -3.41 12.02
N LYS A 264 10.96 -2.35 12.73
CA LYS A 264 11.19 -0.96 12.29
C LYS A 264 12.69 -0.58 12.21
N ASP A 265 13.56 -1.31 12.89
CA ASP A 265 15.01 -1.12 12.82
C ASP A 265 15.68 -1.77 11.59
N GLY A 266 14.91 -2.50 10.78
CA GLY A 266 15.38 -3.25 9.61
C GLY A 266 15.76 -4.70 9.88
N SER A 267 15.63 -5.19 11.12
CA SER A 267 15.89 -6.60 11.47
C SER A 267 14.86 -7.51 10.80
N TYR A 268 15.33 -8.48 10.02
CA TYR A 268 14.49 -9.47 9.32
C TYR A 268 13.76 -10.38 10.32
N VAL A 269 12.51 -10.71 10.03
CA VAL A 269 11.66 -11.58 10.85
C VAL A 269 11.27 -12.84 10.09
N THR A 270 10.61 -12.70 8.95
CA THR A 270 10.11 -13.83 8.15
C THR A 270 9.83 -13.41 6.72
N GLU A 271 9.50 -14.39 5.86
CA GLU A 271 9.03 -14.13 4.51
C GLU A 271 7.95 -15.12 4.07
N TRP A 272 7.11 -14.67 3.15
CA TRP A 272 6.05 -15.48 2.55
C TRP A 272 6.05 -15.31 1.04
N PHE A 273 5.89 -16.40 0.32
CA PHE A 273 5.87 -16.43 -1.14
C PHE A 273 4.47 -16.70 -1.67
N TYR A 274 4.11 -16.01 -2.76
CA TYR A 274 2.81 -16.16 -3.41
C TYR A 274 3.01 -16.39 -4.89
N ASP A 275 2.28 -17.40 -5.44
CA ASP A 275 2.30 -17.73 -6.87
C ASP A 275 3.70 -17.70 -7.49
N LYS A 276 4.61 -18.45 -6.93
CA LYS A 276 6.03 -18.49 -7.35
C LYS A 276 6.24 -18.72 -8.84
N SER A 277 5.25 -19.31 -9.54
CA SER A 277 5.28 -19.49 -10.98
C SER A 277 5.03 -18.19 -11.76
N THR A 278 4.51 -17.15 -11.13
CA THR A 278 4.26 -15.86 -11.78
C THR A 278 5.58 -15.23 -12.22
N ARG A 279 5.63 -14.91 -13.49
CA ARG A 279 6.76 -14.20 -14.14
C ARG A 279 6.34 -12.77 -14.45
N GLY A 280 7.09 -12.05 -15.28
CA GLY A 280 6.77 -10.68 -15.64
C GLY A 280 6.89 -9.72 -14.46
N ALA A 281 5.82 -9.03 -14.14
CA ALA A 281 5.84 -8.03 -13.08
C ALA A 281 5.68 -8.58 -11.66
N GLY A 282 5.45 -9.89 -11.49
CA GLY A 282 5.36 -10.56 -10.19
C GLY A 282 4.00 -10.42 -9.50
N ALA A 283 3.83 -11.11 -8.35
CA ALA A 283 2.55 -11.35 -7.70
C ALA A 283 2.29 -10.53 -6.42
N VAL A 284 3.24 -9.68 -5.98
CA VAL A 284 3.12 -8.93 -4.72
C VAL A 284 3.29 -7.44 -4.99
N TRP A 285 2.17 -6.77 -5.33
CA TRP A 285 2.24 -5.38 -5.78
C TRP A 285 2.07 -4.37 -4.66
N ASP A 286 1.01 -4.50 -3.86
CA ASP A 286 0.78 -3.61 -2.72
C ASP A 286 0.07 -4.36 -1.59
N LEU A 287 0.07 -3.79 -0.40
CA LEU A 287 -0.47 -4.37 0.82
C LEU A 287 -1.29 -3.34 1.59
N ASN A 288 -2.32 -3.82 2.31
CA ASN A 288 -2.94 -3.04 3.37
C ASN A 288 -3.55 -3.98 4.42
N PHE A 289 -3.86 -3.45 5.59
CA PHE A 289 -4.33 -4.23 6.73
C PHE A 289 -5.84 -4.11 6.89
N TRP A 290 -6.46 -5.21 7.35
CA TRP A 290 -7.79 -5.15 7.93
C TRP A 290 -7.76 -4.27 9.17
N PRO A 291 -8.67 -3.30 9.34
CA PRO A 291 -8.52 -2.27 10.38
C PRO A 291 -8.98 -2.69 11.77
N ASP A 292 -9.24 -3.98 12.03
CA ASP A 292 -9.53 -4.48 13.38
C ASP A 292 -8.36 -4.20 14.36
N ALA A 293 -8.63 -4.31 15.66
CA ALA A 293 -7.64 -3.97 16.69
C ALA A 293 -6.31 -4.72 16.52
N ASN A 294 -6.38 -5.98 16.10
CA ASN A 294 -5.23 -6.87 15.93
C ASN A 294 -4.64 -6.87 14.50
N GLN A 295 -5.28 -6.18 13.55
CA GLN A 295 -4.96 -6.27 12.13
C GLN A 295 -4.85 -7.74 11.69
N THR A 296 -5.89 -8.52 12.00
CA THR A 296 -5.90 -9.99 11.85
C THR A 296 -5.62 -10.43 10.43
N TYR A 297 -6.06 -9.64 9.45
CA TYR A 297 -5.86 -9.92 8.03
C TYR A 297 -4.99 -8.86 7.36
N LEU A 298 -4.28 -9.31 6.34
CA LEU A 298 -3.49 -8.51 5.43
C LEU A 298 -4.03 -8.73 4.02
N PHE A 299 -4.28 -7.66 3.29
CA PHE A 299 -4.66 -7.72 1.89
C PHE A 299 -3.42 -7.57 1.02
N ASN A 300 -3.26 -8.45 0.04
CA ASN A 300 -2.24 -8.37 -0.99
C ASN A 300 -2.90 -8.29 -2.36
N ILE A 301 -2.56 -7.26 -3.12
CA ILE A 301 -2.97 -7.18 -4.53
C ILE A 301 -1.89 -7.74 -5.44
N ASP A 302 -2.37 -8.42 -6.48
CA ASP A 302 -1.58 -9.04 -7.53
C ASP A 302 -2.03 -8.48 -8.88
N GLY A 303 -1.29 -7.50 -9.36
CA GLY A 303 -1.61 -6.82 -10.63
C GLY A 303 -1.37 -7.70 -11.85
N GLU A 304 -0.44 -8.66 -11.79
CA GLU A 304 -0.15 -9.57 -12.90
C GLU A 304 -1.31 -10.58 -13.09
N ASN A 305 -1.79 -11.18 -11.98
CA ASN A 305 -2.87 -12.16 -12.01
C ASN A 305 -4.26 -11.54 -11.80
N ASN A 306 -4.34 -10.22 -11.57
CA ASN A 306 -5.59 -9.46 -11.43
C ASN A 306 -6.51 -9.97 -10.32
N LEU A 307 -5.94 -10.12 -9.12
CA LEU A 307 -6.68 -10.58 -7.94
C LEU A 307 -6.21 -9.88 -6.65
N LEU A 308 -7.03 -9.99 -5.61
CA LEU A 308 -6.72 -9.61 -4.24
C LEU A 308 -6.75 -10.85 -3.38
N ARG A 309 -5.66 -11.12 -2.64
CA ARG A 309 -5.57 -12.18 -1.63
C ARG A 309 -5.86 -11.61 -0.26
N ILE A 310 -6.59 -12.38 0.55
CA ILE A 310 -6.76 -12.14 1.98
C ILE A 310 -5.84 -13.12 2.71
N LEU A 311 -4.87 -12.57 3.42
CA LEU A 311 -3.86 -13.33 4.14
C LEU A 311 -4.15 -13.28 5.63
N ARG A 312 -3.98 -14.38 6.35
CA ARG A 312 -3.91 -14.34 7.81
C ARG A 312 -2.55 -13.75 8.21
N ARG A 313 -2.57 -12.60 8.89
CA ARG A 313 -1.35 -11.84 9.18
C ARG A 313 -0.33 -12.58 10.04
N SER A 314 -0.77 -13.49 10.90
CA SER A 314 0.13 -14.20 11.83
C SER A 314 1.10 -15.17 11.13
N ASP A 315 0.75 -15.70 9.96
CA ASP A 315 1.53 -16.73 9.26
C ASP A 315 1.59 -16.56 7.74
N GLY A 316 0.93 -15.55 7.20
CA GLY A 316 0.88 -15.28 5.77
C GLY A 316 0.03 -16.25 4.95
N GLN A 317 -0.75 -17.15 5.59
CA GLN A 317 -1.60 -18.10 4.87
C GLN A 317 -2.71 -17.38 4.11
N VAL A 318 -2.90 -17.73 2.83
CA VAL A 318 -4.05 -17.28 2.04
C VAL A 318 -5.32 -17.94 2.59
N VAL A 319 -6.24 -17.13 3.12
CA VAL A 319 -7.50 -17.59 3.71
C VAL A 319 -8.72 -17.19 2.89
N GLY A 320 -8.54 -16.36 1.87
CA GLY A 320 -9.59 -15.91 0.97
C GLY A 320 -9.03 -15.01 -0.12
N GLY A 321 -9.92 -14.45 -0.91
CA GLY A 321 -9.56 -13.51 -1.97
C GLY A 321 -10.71 -13.33 -2.95
N PHE A 322 -10.55 -12.35 -3.83
CA PHE A 322 -11.50 -12.05 -4.89
C PHE A 322 -10.82 -11.35 -6.07
N GLY A 323 -11.58 -11.16 -7.13
CA GLY A 323 -11.09 -10.53 -8.35
C GLY A 323 -10.77 -11.54 -9.44
N ARG A 324 -10.79 -11.07 -10.65
CA ARG A 324 -10.39 -11.77 -11.89
C ARG A 324 -10.12 -10.73 -12.96
N SER A 325 -9.38 -11.11 -13.99
CA SER A 325 -9.14 -10.25 -15.15
C SER A 325 -10.45 -9.79 -15.80
N GLY A 326 -10.55 -8.50 -16.09
CA GLY A 326 -11.68 -7.91 -16.79
C GLY A 326 -11.83 -6.41 -16.51
N ARG A 327 -12.82 -5.79 -17.17
CA ARG A 327 -13.07 -4.34 -17.09
C ARG A 327 -14.43 -3.98 -16.47
N TYR A 328 -15.27 -4.96 -16.16
CA TYR A 328 -16.50 -4.72 -15.41
C TYR A 328 -16.19 -4.35 -13.95
N ALA A 329 -17.13 -3.70 -13.28
CA ALA A 329 -17.05 -3.43 -11.85
C ALA A 329 -16.81 -4.74 -11.07
N GLY A 330 -15.86 -4.74 -10.15
CA GLY A 330 -15.43 -5.92 -9.38
C GLY A 330 -14.40 -6.81 -10.06
N ASN A 331 -14.12 -6.63 -11.36
CA ASN A 331 -12.98 -7.25 -12.02
C ASN A 331 -11.77 -6.33 -11.96
N PHE A 332 -10.57 -6.85 -12.18
CA PHE A 332 -9.33 -6.07 -12.19
C PHE A 332 -8.64 -6.09 -13.56
N HIS A 333 -7.96 -4.98 -13.85
CA HIS A 333 -6.97 -4.90 -14.91
C HIS A 333 -5.78 -4.09 -14.42
N TRP A 334 -4.68 -4.77 -14.15
CA TRP A 334 -3.46 -4.16 -13.59
C TRP A 334 -3.76 -3.37 -12.30
N VAL A 335 -4.42 -4.05 -11.34
CA VAL A 335 -4.63 -3.49 -10.00
C VAL A 335 -3.27 -3.22 -9.37
N HIS A 336 -3.03 -1.96 -8.97
CA HIS A 336 -1.70 -1.46 -8.68
C HIS A 336 -1.50 -1.02 -7.23
N SER A 337 -2.53 -0.46 -6.61
CA SER A 337 -2.47 0.08 -5.26
C SER A 337 -3.74 -0.22 -4.49
N ILE A 338 -3.64 -0.31 -3.17
CA ILE A 338 -4.75 -0.59 -2.25
C ILE A 338 -4.71 0.31 -1.02
N ALA A 339 -5.88 0.83 -0.64
CA ALA A 339 -6.09 1.50 0.64
C ALA A 339 -7.33 0.92 1.35
N VAL A 340 -7.38 1.03 2.67
CA VAL A 340 -8.49 0.53 3.50
C VAL A 340 -8.88 1.63 4.48
N ASP A 341 -10.19 1.92 4.59
CA ASP A 341 -10.71 2.88 5.56
C ASP A 341 -11.02 2.24 6.92
N SER A 342 -11.44 3.04 7.89
CA SER A 342 -11.74 2.59 9.25
C SER A 342 -12.93 1.62 9.30
N GLN A 343 -13.82 1.64 8.30
CA GLN A 343 -14.97 0.75 8.18
C GLN A 343 -14.64 -0.56 7.45
N GLY A 344 -13.41 -0.71 6.97
CA GLY A 344 -12.95 -1.87 6.23
C GLY A 344 -13.33 -1.84 4.74
N ASN A 345 -13.77 -0.71 4.20
CA ASN A 345 -13.91 -0.59 2.76
C ASN A 345 -12.52 -0.59 2.10
N ILE A 346 -12.41 -1.33 1.01
CA ILE A 346 -11.19 -1.40 0.22
C ILE A 346 -11.32 -0.47 -0.98
N TYR A 347 -10.27 0.30 -1.25
CA TYR A 347 -10.12 1.12 -2.44
C TYR A 347 -8.93 0.63 -3.24
N THR A 348 -9.11 0.48 -4.56
CA THR A 348 -8.04 0.02 -5.46
C THR A 348 -7.81 1.00 -6.59
N GLY A 349 -6.54 1.28 -6.89
CA GLY A 349 -6.13 2.02 -8.09
C GLY A 349 -5.67 1.06 -9.17
N GLU A 350 -6.03 1.34 -10.43
CA GLU A 350 -5.66 0.53 -11.58
C GLU A 350 -4.93 1.36 -12.62
N VAL A 351 -3.82 0.82 -13.10
CA VAL A 351 -2.96 1.44 -14.15
C VAL A 351 -3.25 0.86 -15.52
N ASP A 352 -2.31 1.06 -16.47
CA ASP A 352 -2.45 0.67 -17.85
C ASP A 352 -3.77 1.17 -18.48
N ASN A 353 -4.51 0.34 -19.14
CA ASN A 353 -5.75 0.72 -19.84
C ASN A 353 -7.00 0.71 -18.94
N ALA A 354 -6.91 0.33 -17.66
CA ALA A 354 -8.04 0.40 -16.75
C ALA A 354 -8.36 1.83 -16.33
N LYS A 355 -7.35 2.61 -15.92
CA LYS A 355 -7.48 4.04 -15.61
C LYS A 355 -8.65 4.35 -14.69
N ARG A 356 -8.77 3.61 -13.59
CA ARG A 356 -9.91 3.73 -12.67
C ARG A 356 -9.54 3.49 -11.23
N VAL A 357 -10.45 3.89 -10.36
CA VAL A 357 -10.47 3.55 -8.95
C VAL A 357 -11.75 2.76 -8.67
N GLN A 358 -11.70 1.76 -7.77
CA GLN A 358 -12.88 1.01 -7.35
C GLN A 358 -12.96 0.95 -5.83
N LYS A 359 -14.19 0.91 -5.28
CA LYS A 359 -14.49 0.67 -3.88
C LYS A 359 -15.15 -0.70 -3.70
N PHE A 360 -14.75 -1.42 -2.66
CA PHE A 360 -15.35 -2.68 -2.25
C PHE A 360 -15.78 -2.58 -0.79
N LYS A 361 -17.04 -2.90 -0.51
CA LYS A 361 -17.65 -2.85 0.82
C LYS A 361 -17.63 -4.24 1.46
N PRO A 362 -17.29 -4.38 2.77
CA PRO A 362 -17.42 -5.65 3.45
C PRO A 362 -18.89 -6.06 3.56
N THR A 363 -19.19 -7.37 3.36
CA THR A 363 -20.55 -7.90 3.38
C THR A 363 -20.85 -8.77 4.61
N ASN A 364 -19.83 -9.18 5.35
CA ASN A 364 -19.94 -10.06 6.52
C ASN A 364 -19.21 -9.51 7.76
N GLY A 365 -19.65 -8.37 8.19
CA GLY A 365 -19.18 -7.75 9.45
C GLY A 365 -18.21 -6.59 9.22
N ALA A 366 -18.36 -5.57 10.08
CA ALA A 366 -17.41 -4.49 10.21
C ALA A 366 -16.17 -4.96 11.02
N PRO A 367 -15.02 -4.28 10.90
CA PRO A 367 -13.87 -4.49 11.77
C PRO A 367 -14.26 -4.29 13.24
N LYS A 368 -13.85 -5.18 14.12
CA LYS A 368 -14.11 -5.10 15.57
C LYS A 368 -12.83 -4.82 16.34
#